data_7fce70ff64298b4f03f36cd4405a9db0
#
_entry.id   7fce70ff64298b4f03f36cd4405a9db0
#
_cell.length_a   1.000
_cell.length_b   1.000
_cell.length_c   1.000
_cell.angle_alpha   90.00
_cell.angle_beta   90.00
_cell.angle_gamma   90.00
#
_symmetry.space_group_name_H-M   'P 1'
#
loop_
_entity.id
_entity.type
_entity.pdbx_description
1 polymer ?
#
loop_
_entity_poly.entity_id
_entity_poly.type
_entity_poly.pdbx_seq_one_letter_code
_entity_poly.pdbx_strand_id
1 'polypeptide(L)'
;MRIKVHLGNVSEAIKQVEEFRKRFHEKRKLFLQRLAEIGVAEAETRFRTAQYDGTNDVKVEEPIWVDDNRVIVKASGNSILFIEFGSGVHYAAQSHPQATEFGYERGGYGQGRGKNDFWYYQGEPGTNGQPPKDERLREKGLVYTHGNPANRCMWEAGKKIRSEILKIAKEVFGSD
;
A
#
# COMPACT_ATOMS: atom_id res chain seq x y z
N MET A 1 21.22 3.60 -22.04
CA MET A 1 21.33 2.53 -23.04
C MET A 1 21.51 3.14 -24.42
N ARG A 2 22.60 2.80 -25.10
CA ARG A 2 22.89 3.29 -26.45
C ARG A 2 22.85 2.12 -27.43
N ILE A 3 22.17 2.28 -28.57
CA ILE A 3 22.18 1.32 -29.64
C ILE A 3 23.26 1.75 -30.63
N LYS A 4 24.24 0.89 -30.88
CA LYS A 4 25.18 1.04 -31.99
C LYS A 4 24.78 0.00 -33.02
N VAL A 5 24.27 0.44 -34.16
CA VAL A 5 23.93 -0.43 -35.30
C VAL A 5 25.04 -0.31 -36.36
N HIS A 6 25.72 -1.41 -36.63
CA HIS A 6 26.68 -1.49 -37.72
C HIS A 6 25.95 -1.95 -38.99
N LEU A 7 25.82 -1.07 -39.97
CA LEU A 7 25.14 -1.34 -41.25
C LEU A 7 26.02 -2.13 -42.23
N GLY A 8 26.48 -3.32 -41.83
CA GLY A 8 27.20 -4.22 -42.74
C GLY A 8 26.28 -4.95 -43.72
N ASN A 9 25.14 -5.43 -43.23
CA ASN A 9 24.03 -5.92 -44.02
C ASN A 9 22.71 -5.81 -43.25
N VAL A 10 21.58 -5.82 -43.94
CA VAL A 10 20.25 -5.64 -43.37
C VAL A 10 19.90 -6.76 -42.37
N SER A 11 20.27 -7.99 -42.66
CA SER A 11 19.98 -9.15 -41.80
C SER A 11 20.69 -9.05 -40.46
N GLU A 12 21.93 -8.59 -40.42
CA GLU A 12 22.67 -8.37 -39.17
C GLU A 12 22.09 -7.22 -38.35
N ALA A 13 21.66 -6.12 -39.00
CA ALA A 13 21.00 -5.01 -38.34
C ALA A 13 19.66 -5.44 -37.70
N ILE A 14 18.86 -6.27 -38.40
CA ILE A 14 17.62 -6.83 -37.85
C ILE A 14 17.91 -7.66 -36.61
N LYS A 15 18.88 -8.56 -36.65
CA LYS A 15 19.27 -9.39 -35.50
C LYS A 15 19.69 -8.57 -34.30
N GLN A 16 20.51 -7.53 -34.49
CA GLN A 16 20.92 -6.63 -33.40
C GLN A 16 19.74 -5.89 -32.77
N VAL A 17 18.76 -5.47 -33.58
CA VAL A 17 17.54 -4.83 -33.06
C VAL A 17 16.67 -5.82 -32.27
N GLU A 18 16.55 -7.06 -32.72
CA GLU A 18 15.80 -8.10 -32.00
C GLU A 18 16.46 -8.45 -30.66
N GLU A 19 17.77 -8.62 -30.64
CA GLU A 19 18.53 -8.84 -29.40
C GLU A 19 18.39 -7.67 -28.41
N PHE A 20 18.42 -6.44 -28.95
CA PHE A 20 18.18 -5.25 -28.14
C PHE A 20 16.75 -5.26 -27.53
N ARG A 21 15.73 -5.55 -28.35
CA ARG A 21 14.34 -5.61 -27.89
C ARG A 21 14.17 -6.65 -26.77
N LYS A 22 14.79 -7.82 -26.92
CA LYS A 22 14.76 -8.88 -25.92
C LYS A 22 15.39 -8.41 -24.60
N ARG A 23 16.61 -7.87 -24.64
CA ARG A 23 17.31 -7.34 -23.45
C ARG A 23 16.53 -6.20 -22.80
N PHE A 24 15.96 -5.30 -23.58
CA PHE A 24 15.14 -4.21 -23.06
C PHE A 24 13.88 -4.74 -22.36
N HIS A 25 13.23 -5.76 -22.91
CA HIS A 25 12.09 -6.40 -22.30
C HIS A 25 12.44 -7.04 -20.93
N GLU A 26 13.54 -7.77 -20.87
CA GLU A 26 14.04 -8.38 -19.62
C GLU A 26 14.38 -7.31 -18.57
N LYS A 27 15.11 -6.25 -18.94
CA LYS A 27 15.42 -5.13 -18.06
C LYS A 27 14.17 -4.42 -17.57
N ARG A 28 13.17 -4.22 -18.41
CA ARG A 28 11.90 -3.63 -18.02
C ARG A 28 11.16 -4.49 -16.97
N LYS A 29 11.11 -5.80 -17.17
CA LYS A 29 10.53 -6.71 -16.16
C LYS A 29 11.27 -6.62 -14.83
N LEU A 30 12.59 -6.66 -14.85
CA LEU A 30 13.40 -6.50 -13.65
C LEU A 30 13.15 -5.16 -12.94
N PHE A 31 13.03 -4.08 -13.71
CA PHE A 31 12.72 -2.76 -13.16
C PHE A 31 11.37 -2.73 -12.44
N LEU A 32 10.31 -3.23 -13.08
CA LEU A 32 8.98 -3.29 -12.50
C LEU A 32 8.93 -4.21 -11.29
N GLN A 33 9.58 -5.37 -11.35
CA GLN A 33 9.65 -6.31 -10.24
C GLN A 33 10.29 -5.68 -9.01
N ARG A 34 11.45 -5.05 -9.15
CA ARG A 34 12.15 -4.38 -8.04
C ARG A 34 11.32 -3.28 -7.41
N LEU A 35 10.63 -2.46 -8.21
CA LEU A 35 9.75 -1.42 -7.69
C LEU A 35 8.57 -1.99 -6.92
N ALA A 36 7.97 -3.08 -7.41
CA ALA A 36 6.87 -3.74 -6.72
C ALA A 36 7.32 -4.37 -5.40
N GLU A 37 8.48 -5.04 -5.36
CA GLU A 37 9.08 -5.60 -4.14
C GLU A 37 9.31 -4.53 -3.07
N ILE A 38 9.80 -3.36 -3.45
CA ILE A 38 9.95 -2.21 -2.54
C ILE A 38 8.58 -1.77 -2.00
N GLY A 39 7.56 -1.74 -2.85
CA GLY A 39 6.20 -1.39 -2.45
C GLY A 39 5.59 -2.41 -1.49
N VAL A 40 5.78 -3.70 -1.74
CA VAL A 40 5.34 -4.79 -0.85
C VAL A 40 6.01 -4.64 0.52
N ALA A 41 7.33 -4.55 0.56
CA ALA A 41 8.08 -4.45 1.81
C ALA A 41 7.68 -3.23 2.66
N GLU A 42 7.47 -2.08 2.02
CA GLU A 42 7.02 -0.86 2.70
C GLU A 42 5.59 -1.04 3.22
N ALA A 43 4.66 -1.56 2.41
CA ALA A 43 3.28 -1.80 2.81
C ALA A 43 3.19 -2.79 3.98
N GLU A 44 3.88 -3.92 3.91
CA GLU A 44 3.94 -4.91 5.00
C GLU A 44 4.41 -4.30 6.32
N THR A 45 5.50 -3.53 6.25
CA THR A 45 6.06 -2.86 7.44
C THR A 45 5.04 -1.92 8.04
N ARG A 46 4.36 -1.12 7.23
CA ARG A 46 3.37 -0.15 7.69
C ARG A 46 2.11 -0.79 8.23
N PHE A 47 1.56 -1.81 7.57
CA PHE A 47 0.40 -2.52 8.10
C PHE A 47 0.73 -3.23 9.42
N ARG A 48 1.90 -3.84 9.54
CA ARG A 48 2.33 -4.50 10.77
C ARG A 48 2.47 -3.54 11.96
N THR A 49 2.90 -2.31 11.72
CA THR A 49 3.10 -1.29 12.76
C THR A 49 1.95 -0.30 12.87
N ALA A 50 0.87 -0.53 12.14
CA ALA A 50 -0.29 0.35 12.12
C ALA A 50 -0.96 0.44 13.49
N GLN A 51 -1.39 1.65 13.82
CA GLN A 51 -2.21 1.92 14.99
C GLN A 51 -3.66 1.58 14.68
N TYR A 52 -4.17 0.50 15.27
CA TYR A 52 -5.51 -0.02 15.00
C TYR A 52 -6.14 -0.65 16.23
N ASP A 53 -7.44 -0.44 16.43
CA ASP A 53 -8.16 -0.88 17.63
C ASP A 53 -8.66 -2.32 17.56
N GLY A 54 -8.75 -2.91 16.40
CA GLY A 54 -9.22 -4.28 16.21
C GLY A 54 -8.09 -5.24 15.85
N THR A 55 -8.48 -6.45 15.50
CA THR A 55 -7.56 -7.45 14.95
C THR A 55 -7.11 -7.02 13.56
N ASN A 56 -5.80 -6.86 13.38
CA ASN A 56 -5.21 -6.57 12.09
C ASN A 56 -5.07 -7.87 11.30
N ASP A 57 -5.97 -8.07 10.34
CA ASP A 57 -6.01 -9.23 9.45
C ASP A 57 -5.43 -8.94 8.05
N VAL A 58 -4.76 -7.80 7.89
CA VAL A 58 -4.22 -7.39 6.60
C VAL A 58 -3.04 -8.25 6.18
N LYS A 59 -3.11 -8.72 4.95
CA LYS A 59 -2.02 -9.44 4.25
C LYS A 59 -1.65 -8.65 3.01
N VAL A 60 -0.37 -8.37 2.85
CA VAL A 60 0.18 -7.83 1.61
C VAL A 60 0.60 -9.01 0.75
N GLU A 61 0.18 -9.02 -0.51
CA GLU A 61 0.45 -10.10 -1.43
C GLU A 61 1.78 -9.86 -2.15
N GLU A 62 2.45 -10.94 -2.58
CA GLU A 62 3.58 -10.87 -3.49
C GLU A 62 3.22 -10.06 -4.74
N PRO A 63 4.20 -9.46 -5.44
CA PRO A 63 3.94 -8.69 -6.65
C PRO A 63 3.14 -9.47 -7.68
N ILE A 64 1.98 -8.97 -8.10
CA ILE A 64 1.08 -9.65 -9.03
C ILE A 64 1.27 -9.07 -10.43
N TRP A 65 1.75 -9.89 -11.35
CA TRP A 65 1.85 -9.54 -12.75
C TRP A 65 0.48 -9.62 -13.43
N VAL A 66 0.04 -8.50 -13.99
CA VAL A 66 -1.20 -8.43 -14.78
C VAL A 66 -0.90 -8.70 -16.26
N ASP A 67 0.19 -8.13 -16.75
CA ASP A 67 0.73 -8.33 -18.10
C ASP A 67 2.24 -7.98 -18.10
N ASP A 68 2.87 -8.02 -19.27
CA ASP A 68 4.30 -7.73 -19.42
C ASP A 68 4.72 -6.30 -19.03
N ASN A 69 3.77 -5.39 -18.83
CA ASN A 69 4.01 -3.98 -18.56
C ASN A 69 3.45 -3.50 -17.22
N ARG A 70 2.67 -4.35 -16.54
CA ARG A 70 1.99 -4.00 -15.31
C ARG A 70 2.21 -5.04 -14.24
N VAL A 71 2.69 -4.56 -13.11
CA VAL A 71 2.73 -5.28 -11.84
C VAL A 71 1.98 -4.46 -10.80
N ILE A 72 1.21 -5.11 -9.96
CA ILE A 72 0.47 -4.45 -8.88
C ILE A 72 0.95 -4.93 -7.52
N VAL A 73 0.94 -4.01 -6.57
CA VAL A 73 1.07 -4.28 -5.13
C VAL A 73 -0.33 -4.27 -4.54
N LYS A 74 -0.71 -5.36 -3.90
CA LYS A 74 -2.05 -5.56 -3.38
C LYS A 74 -2.01 -5.94 -1.91
N ALA A 75 -2.94 -5.41 -1.14
CA ALA A 75 -3.23 -5.85 0.21
C ALA A 75 -4.69 -6.33 0.28
N SER A 76 -4.96 -7.30 1.15
CA SER A 76 -6.28 -7.87 1.40
C SER A 76 -6.51 -8.04 2.90
N GLY A 77 -7.76 -7.96 3.33
CA GLY A 77 -8.18 -8.07 4.73
C GLY A 77 -9.43 -7.25 5.02
N ASN A 78 -10.17 -7.61 6.05
CA ASN A 78 -11.40 -6.91 6.44
C ASN A 78 -11.08 -5.55 7.08
N SER A 79 -9.95 -5.45 7.75
CA SER A 79 -9.51 -4.25 8.47
C SER A 79 -8.78 -3.21 7.60
N ILE A 80 -8.45 -3.56 6.35
CA ILE A 80 -7.57 -2.75 5.49
C ILE A 80 -8.02 -1.30 5.34
N LEU A 81 -9.30 -1.06 5.08
CA LEU A 81 -9.81 0.29 4.83
C LEU A 81 -9.84 1.14 6.11
N PHE A 82 -10.14 0.52 7.26
CA PHE A 82 -10.09 1.19 8.56
C PHE A 82 -8.65 1.57 8.93
N ILE A 83 -7.68 0.73 8.62
CA ILE A 83 -6.27 1.00 8.87
C ILE A 83 -5.75 2.08 7.91
N GLU A 84 -6.05 1.96 6.62
CA GLU A 84 -5.57 2.91 5.61
C GLU A 84 -6.14 4.31 5.81
N PHE A 85 -7.46 4.42 5.93
CA PHE A 85 -8.18 5.71 5.99
C PHE A 85 -8.48 6.21 7.40
N GLY A 86 -8.30 5.36 8.42
CA GLY A 86 -8.66 5.66 9.79
C GLY A 86 -10.13 5.42 10.10
N SER A 87 -10.48 5.54 11.37
CA SER A 87 -11.86 5.37 11.85
C SER A 87 -12.19 6.35 12.98
N GLY A 88 -13.46 6.72 13.08
CA GLY A 88 -13.94 7.65 14.09
C GLY A 88 -13.66 9.13 13.79
N VAL A 89 -14.13 10.00 14.67
CA VAL A 89 -13.99 11.47 14.53
C VAL A 89 -12.86 12.06 15.36
N HIS A 90 -12.35 11.30 16.33
CA HIS A 90 -11.28 11.75 17.22
C HIS A 90 -10.00 12.13 16.46
N TYR A 91 -9.64 11.32 15.48
CA TYR A 91 -8.44 11.51 14.65
C TYR A 91 -8.71 12.27 13.33
N ALA A 92 -9.81 13.00 13.22
CA ALA A 92 -10.20 13.69 11.97
C ALA A 92 -9.11 14.63 11.38
N ALA A 93 -8.27 15.20 12.23
CA ALA A 93 -7.13 16.03 11.78
C ALA A 93 -6.01 15.24 11.10
N GLN A 94 -6.01 13.91 11.24
CA GLN A 94 -5.02 12.99 10.66
C GLN A 94 -5.62 12.18 9.50
N SER A 95 -6.46 12.81 8.68
CA SER A 95 -7.14 12.17 7.56
C SER A 95 -6.18 11.72 6.46
N HIS A 96 -6.61 10.73 5.68
CA HIS A 96 -5.90 10.28 4.50
C HIS A 96 -5.95 11.36 3.40
N PRO A 97 -4.86 11.60 2.62
CA PRO A 97 -4.84 12.62 1.56
C PRO A 97 -5.92 12.45 0.48
N GLN A 98 -6.33 11.21 0.21
CA GLN A 98 -7.39 10.88 -0.75
C GLN A 98 -8.72 10.51 -0.07
N ALA A 99 -8.94 10.90 1.19
CA ALA A 99 -10.17 10.54 1.91
C ALA A 99 -11.43 10.97 1.16
N THR A 100 -11.47 12.20 0.65
CA THR A 100 -12.63 12.74 -0.11
C THR A 100 -12.85 11.98 -1.40
N GLU A 101 -11.77 11.65 -2.13
CA GLU A 101 -11.84 10.93 -3.41
C GLU A 101 -12.50 9.54 -3.24
N PHE A 102 -12.22 8.88 -2.12
CA PHE A 102 -12.72 7.54 -1.82
C PHE A 102 -13.93 7.51 -0.86
N GLY A 103 -14.49 8.68 -0.50
CA GLY A 103 -15.66 8.77 0.38
C GLY A 103 -15.37 8.48 1.86
N TYR A 104 -14.14 8.61 2.30
CA TYR A 104 -13.69 8.40 3.70
C TYR A 104 -13.45 9.70 4.47
N GLU A 105 -13.98 10.83 4.01
CA GLU A 105 -13.97 12.07 4.76
C GLU A 105 -14.88 12.02 5.98
N ARG A 106 -14.77 13.03 6.85
CA ARG A 106 -15.60 13.16 8.04
C ARG A 106 -17.10 13.08 7.69
N GLY A 107 -17.81 12.15 8.36
CA GLY A 107 -19.22 11.83 8.08
C GLY A 107 -19.42 10.77 6.99
N GLY A 108 -18.36 10.35 6.29
CA GLY A 108 -18.34 9.24 5.36
C GLY A 108 -18.22 7.89 6.06
N TYR A 109 -17.96 6.84 5.27
CA TYR A 109 -17.79 5.49 5.78
C TYR A 109 -16.58 5.42 6.73
N GLY A 110 -16.76 4.82 7.92
CA GLY A 110 -15.69 4.64 8.92
C GLY A 110 -15.32 5.88 9.73
N GLN A 111 -15.65 7.08 9.29
CA GLN A 111 -15.29 8.35 9.95
C GLN A 111 -16.34 8.89 10.92
N GLY A 112 -17.19 8.01 11.44
CA GLY A 112 -18.10 8.35 12.53
C GLY A 112 -19.24 9.30 12.13
N ARG A 113 -20.39 8.71 11.90
CA ARG A 113 -21.69 9.41 11.92
C ARG A 113 -22.17 9.65 13.36
N GLY A 114 -21.38 9.18 14.36
CA GLY A 114 -21.68 9.29 15.78
C GLY A 114 -21.58 10.72 16.27
N LYS A 115 -22.41 11.06 17.28
CA LYS A 115 -22.36 12.32 18.02
C LYS A 115 -21.17 12.39 18.98
N ASN A 116 -20.64 11.23 19.37
CA ASN A 116 -19.55 11.07 20.33
C ASN A 116 -18.25 10.78 19.60
N ASP A 117 -17.15 11.19 20.18
CA ASP A 117 -15.81 10.91 19.72
C ASP A 117 -15.29 9.51 20.13
N PHE A 118 -16.18 8.67 20.68
CA PHE A 118 -15.90 7.30 21.08
C PHE A 118 -17.09 6.38 20.77
N TRP A 119 -16.80 5.07 20.72
CA TRP A 119 -17.82 4.02 20.65
C TRP A 119 -17.34 2.72 21.30
N TYR A 120 -18.18 1.70 21.25
CA TYR A 120 -17.84 0.35 21.69
C TYR A 120 -17.95 -0.61 20.53
N TYR A 121 -17.00 -1.52 20.44
CA TYR A 121 -17.06 -2.66 19.49
C TYR A 121 -16.88 -3.97 20.26
N GLN A 122 -17.30 -5.08 19.66
CA GLN A 122 -17.13 -6.41 20.23
C GLN A 122 -15.83 -7.04 19.69
N GLY A 123 -14.95 -7.52 20.56
CA GLY A 123 -13.69 -8.16 20.20
C GLY A 123 -12.58 -7.89 21.21
N GLU A 124 -11.37 -8.20 20.80
CA GLU A 124 -10.17 -7.94 21.58
C GLU A 124 -9.67 -6.50 21.40
N PRO A 125 -9.16 -5.85 22.46
CA PRO A 125 -8.59 -4.53 22.35
C PRO A 125 -7.32 -4.56 21.50
N GLY A 126 -7.29 -3.73 20.45
CA GLY A 126 -6.09 -3.45 19.68
C GLY A 126 -5.23 -2.36 20.34
N THR A 127 -4.41 -1.67 19.53
CA THR A 127 -3.43 -0.69 20.03
C THR A 127 -4.06 0.45 20.86
N ASN A 128 -5.25 0.91 20.47
CA ASN A 128 -5.95 2.05 21.11
C ASN A 128 -7.19 1.62 21.89
N GLY A 129 -7.60 0.37 21.78
CA GLY A 129 -8.78 -0.15 22.47
C GLY A 129 -8.53 -0.36 23.96
N GLN A 130 -9.53 -0.05 24.78
CA GLN A 130 -9.47 -0.20 26.23
C GLN A 130 -10.70 -0.94 26.76
N PRO A 131 -10.57 -1.70 27.85
CA PRO A 131 -11.74 -2.28 28.48
C PRO A 131 -12.66 -1.15 28.97
N PRO A 132 -13.99 -1.28 28.82
CA PRO A 132 -14.93 -0.31 29.36
C PRO A 132 -14.81 -0.17 30.88
N LYS A 133 -15.08 1.02 31.39
CA LYS A 133 -15.15 1.26 32.83
C LYS A 133 -16.34 0.54 33.48
N ASP A 134 -17.45 0.42 32.72
CA ASP A 134 -18.66 -0.28 33.18
C ASP A 134 -18.46 -1.81 33.06
N GLU A 135 -18.60 -2.52 34.16
CA GLU A 135 -18.43 -3.96 34.28
C GLU A 135 -19.40 -4.76 33.36
N ARG A 136 -20.65 -4.28 33.27
CA ARG A 136 -21.67 -4.90 32.39
C ARG A 136 -21.27 -4.87 30.90
N LEU A 137 -20.54 -3.84 30.50
CA LEU A 137 -20.04 -3.73 29.13
C LEU A 137 -18.82 -4.66 28.92
N ARG A 138 -17.98 -4.79 29.96
CA ARG A 138 -16.84 -5.75 29.93
C ARG A 138 -17.32 -7.19 29.85
N GLU A 139 -18.33 -7.58 30.62
CA GLU A 139 -18.93 -8.90 30.60
C GLU A 139 -19.51 -9.26 29.20
N LYS A 140 -19.94 -8.26 28.44
CA LYS A 140 -20.40 -8.42 27.06
C LYS A 140 -19.27 -8.51 26.02
N GLY A 141 -18.00 -8.50 26.44
CA GLY A 141 -16.85 -8.51 25.56
C GLY A 141 -16.71 -7.23 24.71
N LEU A 142 -17.22 -6.09 25.24
CA LEU A 142 -17.10 -4.82 24.53
C LEU A 142 -15.77 -4.14 24.84
N VAL A 143 -15.22 -3.46 23.85
CA VAL A 143 -14.01 -2.65 23.93
C VAL A 143 -14.36 -1.21 23.65
N TYR A 144 -13.87 -0.31 24.50
CA TYR A 144 -14.00 1.14 24.32
C TYR A 144 -12.93 1.67 23.38
N THR A 145 -13.29 2.55 22.45
CA THR A 145 -12.36 3.12 21.50
C THR A 145 -12.73 4.55 21.10
N HIS A 146 -11.73 5.33 20.76
CA HIS A 146 -11.82 6.58 19.99
C HIS A 146 -11.59 6.38 18.49
N GLY A 147 -11.31 5.15 18.06
CA GLY A 147 -10.88 4.83 16.70
C GLY A 147 -9.38 4.94 16.51
N ASN A 148 -8.99 5.06 15.27
CA ASN A 148 -7.58 5.12 14.88
C ASN A 148 -7.33 6.18 13.80
N PRO A 149 -6.11 6.73 13.77
CA PRO A 149 -5.70 7.64 12.70
C PRO A 149 -5.65 6.92 11.35
N ALA A 150 -5.66 7.66 10.26
CA ALA A 150 -5.31 7.14 8.96
C ALA A 150 -3.82 6.75 8.92
N ASN A 151 -3.53 5.45 8.88
CA ASN A 151 -2.13 4.98 8.86
C ASN A 151 -1.48 5.13 7.47
N ARG A 152 -2.26 5.29 6.40
CA ARG A 152 -1.79 5.60 5.04
C ARG A 152 -0.80 4.57 4.49
N CYS A 153 -0.99 3.30 4.81
CA CYS A 153 0.00 2.25 4.55
C CYS A 153 0.29 2.08 3.05
N MET A 154 -0.76 1.95 2.22
CA MET A 154 -0.62 1.84 0.77
C MET A 154 -0.23 3.17 0.12
N TRP A 155 -0.74 4.28 0.64
CA TRP A 155 -0.35 5.60 0.18
C TRP A 155 1.16 5.86 0.30
N GLU A 156 1.72 5.56 1.47
CA GLU A 156 3.15 5.74 1.71
C GLU A 156 3.99 4.73 0.93
N ALA A 157 3.51 3.48 0.76
CA ALA A 157 4.16 2.51 -0.12
C ALA A 157 4.23 3.03 -1.57
N GLY A 158 3.15 3.63 -2.07
CA GLY A 158 3.14 4.29 -3.38
C GLY A 158 4.11 5.48 -3.47
N LYS A 159 4.27 6.25 -2.41
CA LYS A 159 5.29 7.33 -2.34
C LYS A 159 6.70 6.76 -2.36
N LYS A 160 6.94 5.68 -1.60
CA LYS A 160 8.24 5.00 -1.59
C LYS A 160 8.60 4.48 -2.96
N ILE A 161 7.69 3.79 -3.65
CA ILE A 161 7.90 3.35 -5.05
C ILE A 161 8.33 4.53 -5.92
N ARG A 162 7.57 5.64 -5.89
CA ARG A 162 7.86 6.82 -6.72
C ARG A 162 9.24 7.42 -6.43
N SER A 163 9.67 7.42 -5.18
CA SER A 163 10.98 7.97 -4.78
C SER A 163 12.17 7.12 -5.28
N GLU A 164 11.95 5.82 -5.50
CA GLU A 164 13.01 4.89 -5.93
C GLU A 164 13.11 4.73 -7.47
N ILE A 165 12.15 5.26 -8.24
CA ILE A 165 12.09 5.08 -9.70
C ILE A 165 13.42 5.43 -10.38
N LEU A 166 13.96 6.62 -10.12
CA LEU A 166 15.18 7.08 -10.81
C LEU A 166 16.41 6.28 -10.41
N LYS A 167 16.49 5.86 -9.16
CA LYS A 167 17.59 5.03 -8.66
C LYS A 167 17.57 3.66 -9.33
N ILE A 168 16.44 2.96 -9.25
CA ILE A 168 16.29 1.62 -9.84
C ILE A 168 16.43 1.67 -11.37
N ALA A 169 15.91 2.71 -12.02
CA ALA A 169 16.09 2.88 -13.46
C ALA A 169 17.58 3.01 -13.85
N LYS A 170 18.36 3.78 -13.08
CA LYS A 170 19.82 3.89 -13.30
C LYS A 170 20.53 2.56 -13.09
N GLU A 171 20.18 1.80 -12.06
CA GLU A 171 20.76 0.50 -11.76
C GLU A 171 20.46 -0.52 -12.87
N VAL A 172 19.22 -0.59 -13.35
CA VAL A 172 18.76 -1.60 -14.31
C VAL A 172 19.15 -1.24 -15.75
N PHE A 173 19.01 0.02 -16.15
CA PHE A 173 19.24 0.45 -17.53
C PHE A 173 20.59 1.13 -17.75
N GLY A 174 21.26 1.55 -16.69
CA GLY A 174 22.58 2.19 -16.78
C GLY A 174 23.77 1.24 -16.78
N SER A 175 23.57 -0.03 -16.46
CA SER A 175 24.59 -1.08 -16.51
C SER A 175 24.67 -1.70 -17.91
N ASP A 176 25.42 -1.08 -18.82
CA ASP A 176 25.95 -1.64 -20.07
C ASP A 176 27.42 -1.26 -20.23
#